data_dcab1ab1e3635773be1a67733e3bf81f
#
_entry.id   dcab1ab1e3635773be1a67733e3bf81f
#
_cell.length_a   1.000
_cell.length_b   1.000
_cell.length_c   1.000
_cell.angle_alpha   90.00
_cell.angle_beta   90.00
_cell.angle_gamma   90.00
#
_symmetry.space_group_name_H-M   'P 1'
#
loop_
_entity.id
_entity.type
_entity.pdbx_description
1 polymer ?
#
loop_
_entity_poly.entity_id
_entity_poly.type
_entity_poly.pdbx_seq_one_letter_code
_entity_poly.pdbx_strand_id
1 'polypeptide(L)'
;EAILFEGPESVAAVFLEPVQNSGGCFPPPAGYFERVREICDGYDVLLVSDETICAFGRIGSMFACDDFGYVPDIITTAKGITSGYAPLGLMIASERIFEPFKQGTNFFPHGYTWGGHPVSAAAAMANLDIFEREGLNAHVKENAPAFRHTLERLLDLPIVGDVRGAGYFYGIEMVKDKTTRETFDAEESERLLRGFLSKALFDAGLYCRADDRGDPVIQLAPPLTIGQAEFDDIESRLRSVLTEALNHI
;
A
#
# COMPACT_ATOMS: atom_id res chain seq x y z
N GLU A 1 18.79 16.81 2.20
CA GLU A 1 18.58 18.27 2.18
C GLU A 1 17.51 18.68 3.20
N ALA A 2 16.31 18.05 3.23
CA ALA A 2 15.23 18.44 4.16
C ALA A 2 15.66 18.39 5.63
N ILE A 3 16.28 17.31 6.10
CA ILE A 3 16.78 17.18 7.46
C ILE A 3 17.80 18.29 7.80
N LEU A 4 18.69 18.61 6.86
CA LEU A 4 19.68 19.68 7.05
C LEU A 4 19.03 21.07 7.07
N PHE A 5 17.99 21.28 6.28
CA PHE A 5 17.26 22.55 6.23
C PHE A 5 16.50 22.80 7.53
N GLU A 6 15.85 21.78 8.10
CA GLU A 6 15.11 21.86 9.36
C GLU A 6 16.04 21.90 10.60
N GLY A 7 17.29 21.44 10.45
CA GLY A 7 18.23 21.19 11.54
C GLY A 7 18.05 19.76 12.09
N PRO A 8 19.04 18.88 11.99
CA PRO A 8 18.93 17.48 12.40
C PRO A 8 18.42 17.28 13.82
N GLU A 9 18.81 18.17 14.73
CA GLU A 9 18.40 18.16 16.13
C GLU A 9 16.90 18.46 16.35
N SER A 10 16.21 18.98 15.35
CA SER A 10 14.76 19.27 15.38
C SER A 10 13.91 18.19 14.70
N VAL A 11 14.54 17.24 14.00
CA VAL A 11 13.86 16.18 13.27
C VAL A 11 13.89 14.87 14.06
N ALA A 12 12.73 14.43 14.57
CA ALA A 12 12.65 13.21 15.36
C ALA A 12 12.62 11.94 14.49
N ALA A 13 11.87 11.97 13.40
CA ALA A 13 11.64 10.79 12.57
C ALA A 13 11.30 11.11 11.12
N VAL A 14 11.58 10.16 10.22
CA VAL A 14 11.10 10.09 8.85
C VAL A 14 10.06 8.98 8.76
N PHE A 15 8.88 9.28 8.23
CA PHE A 15 7.80 8.32 8.01
C PHE A 15 7.66 8.03 6.52
N LEU A 16 7.73 6.75 6.14
CA LEU A 16 7.59 6.32 4.75
C LEU A 16 6.75 5.04 4.66
N GLU A 17 5.93 4.96 3.61
CA GLU A 17 5.27 3.71 3.22
C GLU A 17 6.21 2.88 2.34
N PRO A 18 6.29 1.53 2.52
CA PRO A 18 7.10 0.66 1.65
C PRO A 18 6.68 0.71 0.17
N VAL A 19 5.39 0.70 -0.09
CA VAL A 19 4.78 1.08 -1.38
C VAL A 19 3.86 2.26 -1.08
N GLN A 20 4.20 3.41 -1.62
CA GLN A 20 3.43 4.62 -1.36
C GLN A 20 2.03 4.51 -1.96
N ASN A 21 1.00 4.65 -1.12
CA ASN A 21 -0.38 4.56 -1.56
C ASN A 21 -0.83 5.83 -2.30
N SER A 22 -0.65 7.00 -1.68
CA SER A 22 -1.13 8.28 -2.23
C SER A 22 -0.44 8.61 -3.55
N GLY A 23 -1.23 8.96 -4.55
CA GLY A 23 -0.77 9.20 -5.93
C GLY A 23 -0.68 7.91 -6.76
N GLY A 24 -0.91 6.73 -6.19
CA GLY A 24 -1.14 5.51 -6.94
C GLY A 24 -0.09 4.43 -6.89
N CYS A 25 0.13 3.80 -5.75
CA CYS A 25 0.88 2.55 -5.58
C CYS A 25 2.32 2.61 -6.11
N PHE A 26 3.12 3.58 -5.66
CA PHE A 26 4.52 3.72 -6.07
C PHE A 26 5.44 2.77 -5.30
N PRO A 27 5.98 1.71 -5.92
CA PRO A 27 7.04 0.91 -5.32
C PRO A 27 8.35 1.71 -5.29
N PRO A 28 9.22 1.48 -4.30
CA PRO A 28 10.50 2.16 -4.23
C PRO A 28 11.44 1.66 -5.35
N PRO A 29 12.27 2.54 -5.92
CA PRO A 29 13.36 2.08 -6.78
C PRO A 29 14.40 1.30 -5.96
N ALA A 30 15.18 0.45 -6.63
CA ALA A 30 16.25 -0.32 -5.99
C ALA A 30 17.22 0.58 -5.22
N GLY A 31 17.58 0.19 -3.99
CA GLY A 31 18.47 0.94 -3.11
C GLY A 31 17.85 2.13 -2.40
N TYR A 32 16.57 2.43 -2.61
CA TYR A 32 15.92 3.60 -2.01
C TYR A 32 15.90 3.53 -0.49
N PHE A 33 15.38 2.47 0.09
CA PHE A 33 15.27 2.33 1.55
C PHE A 33 16.62 2.10 2.22
N GLU A 34 17.55 1.44 1.55
CA GLU A 34 18.94 1.33 1.99
C GLU A 34 19.55 2.74 2.16
N ARG A 35 19.37 3.61 1.16
CA ARG A 35 19.84 4.99 1.24
C ARG A 35 19.12 5.82 2.28
N VAL A 36 17.82 5.64 2.45
CA VAL A 36 17.04 6.32 3.51
C VAL A 36 17.55 5.90 4.90
N ARG A 37 17.81 4.60 5.11
CA ARG A 37 18.34 4.09 6.38
C ARG A 37 19.71 4.71 6.69
N GLU A 38 20.63 4.73 5.73
CA GLU A 38 21.94 5.40 5.88
C GLU A 38 21.80 6.87 6.29
N ILE A 39 20.88 7.60 5.66
CA ILE A 39 20.63 9.01 5.99
C ILE A 39 20.09 9.15 7.41
N CYS A 40 19.11 8.36 7.78
CA CYS A 40 18.53 8.39 9.13
C CYS A 40 19.58 8.08 10.21
N ASP A 41 20.41 7.05 9.98
CA ASP A 41 21.50 6.69 10.89
C ASP A 41 22.55 7.81 10.99
N GLY A 42 22.88 8.43 9.87
CA GLY A 42 23.90 9.51 9.82
C GLY A 42 23.50 10.77 10.56
N TYR A 43 22.21 11.01 10.78
CA TYR A 43 21.67 12.17 11.49
C TYR A 43 21.00 11.83 12.83
N ASP A 44 21.05 10.56 13.27
CA ASP A 44 20.34 10.06 14.46
C ASP A 44 18.84 10.36 14.45
N VAL A 45 18.22 10.21 13.27
CA VAL A 45 16.78 10.38 13.02
C VAL A 45 16.13 9.02 12.91
N LEU A 46 14.97 8.81 13.54
CA LEU A 46 14.26 7.54 13.48
C LEU A 46 13.68 7.30 12.09
N LEU A 47 13.68 6.04 11.64
CA LEU A 47 12.95 5.60 10.46
C LEU A 47 11.70 4.84 10.90
N VAL A 48 10.53 5.36 10.51
CA VAL A 48 9.24 4.74 10.75
C VAL A 48 8.70 4.18 9.43
N SER A 49 8.46 2.88 9.38
CA SER A 49 7.79 2.21 8.27
C SER A 49 6.28 2.22 8.50
N ASP A 50 5.53 2.91 7.65
CA ASP A 50 4.07 2.83 7.65
C ASP A 50 3.62 1.62 6.81
N GLU A 51 3.44 0.51 7.49
CA GLU A 51 3.03 -0.76 6.92
C GLU A 51 1.49 -0.96 6.97
N THR A 52 0.74 0.11 7.15
CA THR A 52 -0.73 0.04 7.28
C THR A 52 -1.41 -0.67 6.10
N ILE A 53 -0.83 -0.58 4.90
CA ILE A 53 -1.32 -1.29 3.71
C ILE A 53 -0.46 -2.49 3.39
N CYS A 54 0.87 -2.35 3.45
CA CYS A 54 1.81 -3.31 2.89
C CYS A 54 2.04 -4.55 3.76
N ALA A 55 1.83 -4.45 5.09
CA ALA A 55 1.96 -5.59 5.99
C ALA A 55 0.89 -6.67 5.76
N PHE A 56 1.11 -7.80 6.43
CA PHE A 56 0.21 -8.95 6.46
C PHE A 56 -0.09 -9.49 5.06
N GLY A 57 0.97 -9.88 4.34
CA GLY A 57 0.91 -10.62 3.10
C GLY A 57 0.60 -9.80 1.85
N ARG A 58 0.28 -8.52 1.96
CA ARG A 58 -0.13 -7.70 0.81
C ARG A 58 0.89 -7.70 -0.33
N ILE A 59 2.17 -7.76 -0.02
CA ILE A 59 3.25 -7.86 -1.01
C ILE A 59 4.02 -9.19 -0.97
N GLY A 60 3.56 -10.15 -0.14
CA GLY A 60 4.13 -11.50 -0.08
C GLY A 60 4.96 -11.79 1.17
N SER A 61 5.13 -10.84 2.07
CA SER A 61 5.80 -11.00 3.37
C SER A 61 4.93 -10.51 4.51
N MET A 62 5.31 -10.84 5.75
CA MET A 62 4.60 -10.35 6.93
C MET A 62 4.72 -8.83 7.03
N PHE A 63 5.91 -8.31 6.78
CA PHE A 63 6.19 -6.88 6.68
C PHE A 63 6.94 -6.59 5.38
N ALA A 64 6.57 -5.52 4.69
CA ALA A 64 7.16 -5.13 3.42
C ALA A 64 8.61 -4.65 3.55
N CYS A 65 9.01 -4.14 4.72
CA CYS A 65 10.40 -3.78 4.98
C CYS A 65 11.38 -4.96 4.77
N ASP A 66 10.92 -6.20 4.99
CA ASP A 66 11.72 -7.41 4.71
C ASP A 66 11.99 -7.57 3.21
N ASP A 67 10.98 -7.32 2.34
CA ASP A 67 11.12 -7.43 0.89
C ASP A 67 12.00 -6.31 0.29
N PHE A 68 11.98 -5.13 0.91
CA PHE A 68 12.79 -3.99 0.47
C PHE A 68 14.13 -3.86 1.21
N GLY A 69 14.48 -4.82 2.08
CA GLY A 69 15.81 -4.98 2.66
C GLY A 69 16.21 -3.89 3.64
N TYR A 70 15.28 -3.35 4.44
CA TYR A 70 15.60 -2.38 5.47
C TYR A 70 14.98 -2.72 6.83
N VAL A 71 15.59 -2.23 7.90
CA VAL A 71 15.09 -2.39 9.26
C VAL A 71 14.68 -1.03 9.81
N PRO A 72 13.39 -0.77 10.00
CA PRO A 72 12.92 0.47 10.61
C PRO A 72 13.10 0.45 12.13
N ASP A 73 13.11 1.62 12.76
CA ASP A 73 13.09 1.76 14.22
C ASP A 73 11.69 1.49 14.78
N ILE A 74 10.66 1.87 14.02
CA ILE A 74 9.25 1.69 14.37
C ILE A 74 8.49 1.22 13.13
N ILE A 75 7.56 0.29 13.31
CA ILE A 75 6.56 -0.09 12.32
C ILE A 75 5.18 0.34 12.83
N THR A 76 4.42 1.04 12.00
CA THR A 76 2.99 1.26 12.23
C THR A 76 2.18 0.41 11.28
N THR A 77 1.13 -0.25 11.78
CA THR A 77 0.30 -1.12 10.96
C THR A 77 -1.13 -1.23 11.45
N ALA A 78 -2.03 -1.66 10.57
CA ALA A 78 -3.45 -1.85 10.82
C ALA A 78 -4.06 -2.83 9.80
N LYS A 79 -5.27 -2.59 9.35
CA LYS A 79 -6.00 -3.24 8.23
C LYS A 79 -5.84 -4.77 8.20
N GLY A 80 -4.78 -5.25 7.54
CA GLY A 80 -4.48 -6.67 7.34
C GLY A 80 -4.34 -7.48 8.61
N ILE A 81 -3.98 -6.87 9.75
CA ILE A 81 -3.84 -7.57 11.03
C ILE A 81 -5.11 -8.32 11.47
N THR A 82 -6.28 -7.80 11.13
CA THR A 82 -7.57 -8.43 11.42
C THR A 82 -8.36 -8.77 10.17
N SER A 83 -7.79 -8.61 8.97
CA SER A 83 -8.51 -8.73 7.69
C SER A 83 -9.84 -7.94 7.64
N GLY A 84 -9.92 -6.84 8.39
CA GLY A 84 -11.10 -5.97 8.46
C GLY A 84 -12.22 -6.46 9.37
N TYR A 85 -12.07 -7.59 10.06
CA TYR A 85 -13.11 -8.14 10.96
C TYR A 85 -13.27 -7.36 12.27
N ALA A 86 -12.19 -6.70 12.73
CA ALA A 86 -12.24 -5.87 13.94
C ALA A 86 -11.29 -4.67 13.80
N PRO A 87 -11.61 -3.50 14.41
CA PRO A 87 -10.71 -2.36 14.39
C PRO A 87 -9.50 -2.63 15.27
N LEU A 88 -8.30 -2.58 14.70
CA LEU A 88 -7.03 -2.70 15.41
C LEU A 88 -5.93 -1.97 14.64
N GLY A 89 -5.12 -1.21 15.36
CA GLY A 89 -3.85 -0.67 14.90
C GLY A 89 -2.74 -1.07 15.85
N LEU A 90 -1.53 -1.22 15.32
CA LEU A 90 -0.34 -1.58 16.09
C LEU A 90 0.78 -0.59 15.84
N MET A 91 1.58 -0.36 16.86
CA MET A 91 2.89 0.25 16.78
C MET A 91 3.90 -0.77 17.34
N ILE A 92 4.86 -1.14 16.55
CA ILE A 92 5.94 -2.07 16.91
C ILE A 92 7.22 -1.26 16.97
N ALA A 93 7.82 -1.16 18.15
CA ALA A 93 9.06 -0.41 18.36
C ALA A 93 10.23 -1.37 18.55
N SER A 94 11.39 -0.99 18.03
CA SER A 94 12.64 -1.70 18.25
C SER A 94 13.03 -1.67 19.74
N GLU A 95 13.87 -2.62 20.16
CA GLU A 95 14.40 -2.67 21.52
C GLU A 95 15.09 -1.35 21.90
N ARG A 96 15.83 -0.73 20.99
CA ARG A 96 16.49 0.57 21.21
C ARG A 96 15.50 1.67 21.63
N ILE A 97 14.32 1.69 21.02
CA ILE A 97 13.26 2.67 21.34
C ILE A 97 12.58 2.34 22.67
N PHE A 98 12.42 1.05 22.97
CA PHE A 98 11.75 0.61 24.19
C PHE A 98 12.62 0.67 25.45
N GLU A 99 13.93 0.53 25.32
CA GLU A 99 14.88 0.47 26.46
C GLU A 99 14.72 1.60 27.48
N PRO A 100 14.56 2.90 27.11
CA PRO A 100 14.36 3.98 28.08
C PRO A 100 13.12 3.83 28.96
N PHE A 101 12.12 3.04 28.52
CA PHE A 101 10.88 2.82 29.26
C PHE A 101 10.93 1.62 30.21
N LYS A 102 11.97 0.79 30.13
CA LYS A 102 12.16 -0.36 31.02
C LYS A 102 12.67 0.02 32.40
N GLN A 103 13.30 1.18 32.51
CA GLN A 103 14.01 1.60 33.71
C GLN A 103 13.47 2.91 34.26
N GLY A 104 13.41 2.99 35.61
CA GLY A 104 13.06 4.20 36.31
C GLY A 104 11.55 4.54 36.26
N THR A 105 11.27 5.84 36.15
CA THR A 105 9.90 6.40 36.16
C THR A 105 9.40 6.79 34.79
N ASN A 106 10.13 6.45 33.73
CA ASN A 106 9.73 6.76 32.38
C ASN A 106 8.53 5.90 31.96
N PHE A 107 7.54 6.52 31.34
CA PHE A 107 6.39 5.82 30.79
C PHE A 107 5.94 6.53 29.52
N PHE A 108 5.21 5.79 28.69
CA PHE A 108 4.61 6.32 27.46
C PHE A 108 3.18 6.82 27.75
N PRO A 109 2.98 8.14 27.93
CA PRO A 109 1.72 8.72 28.39
C PRO A 109 0.71 8.86 27.26
N HIS A 110 0.50 7.78 26.47
CA HIS A 110 -0.40 7.76 25.34
C HIS A 110 -1.20 6.48 25.32
N GLY A 111 -2.46 6.57 24.90
CA GLY A 111 -3.33 5.43 24.72
C GLY A 111 -4.72 5.87 24.24
N TYR A 112 -5.46 4.90 23.77
CA TYR A 112 -6.87 5.06 23.42
C TYR A 112 -7.73 4.30 24.41
N THR A 113 -8.96 4.77 24.65
CA THR A 113 -9.92 4.09 25.54
C THR A 113 -10.09 2.62 25.16
N TRP A 114 -10.08 2.30 23.88
CA TRP A 114 -10.24 0.95 23.34
C TRP A 114 -8.90 0.28 22.99
N GLY A 115 -7.76 0.85 23.38
CA GLY A 115 -6.45 0.23 23.20
C GLY A 115 -6.37 -1.13 23.88
N GLY A 116 -5.87 -2.15 23.21
CA GLY A 116 -5.78 -3.51 23.72
C GLY A 116 -7.14 -4.22 23.87
N HIS A 117 -8.16 -3.82 23.13
CA HIS A 117 -9.50 -4.42 23.20
C HIS A 117 -9.43 -5.95 22.94
N PRO A 118 -9.88 -6.79 23.89
CA PRO A 118 -9.63 -8.24 23.83
C PRO A 118 -10.29 -8.93 22.64
N VAL A 119 -11.45 -8.47 22.18
CA VAL A 119 -12.11 -9.03 20.98
C VAL A 119 -11.31 -8.75 19.72
N SER A 120 -10.80 -7.51 19.57
CA SER A 120 -9.94 -7.16 18.43
C SER A 120 -8.62 -7.93 18.45
N ALA A 121 -8.03 -8.11 19.64
CA ALA A 121 -6.81 -8.91 19.80
C ALA A 121 -7.07 -10.39 19.46
N ALA A 122 -8.19 -10.97 19.90
CA ALA A 122 -8.54 -12.34 19.56
C ALA A 122 -8.77 -12.53 18.04
N ALA A 123 -9.42 -11.56 17.39
CA ALA A 123 -9.59 -11.59 15.94
C ALA A 123 -8.24 -11.52 15.21
N ALA A 124 -7.30 -10.68 15.69
CA ALA A 124 -5.95 -10.60 15.14
C ALA A 124 -5.19 -11.92 15.29
N MET A 125 -5.22 -12.54 16.48
CA MET A 125 -4.56 -13.82 16.70
C MET A 125 -5.12 -14.92 15.81
N ALA A 126 -6.45 -15.02 15.69
CA ALA A 126 -7.07 -15.98 14.78
C ALA A 126 -6.69 -15.73 13.30
N ASN A 127 -6.58 -14.46 12.90
CA ASN A 127 -6.16 -14.09 11.55
C ASN A 127 -4.69 -14.47 11.29
N LEU A 128 -3.79 -14.24 12.24
CA LEU A 128 -2.38 -14.63 12.14
C LEU A 128 -2.22 -16.16 12.05
N ASP A 129 -2.99 -16.93 12.82
CA ASP A 129 -3.02 -18.40 12.73
C ASP A 129 -3.47 -18.86 11.34
N ILE A 130 -4.40 -18.16 10.69
CA ILE A 130 -4.82 -18.43 9.30
C ILE A 130 -3.69 -18.13 8.32
N PHE A 131 -3.01 -16.99 8.46
CA PHE A 131 -1.87 -16.65 7.62
C PHE A 131 -0.80 -17.73 7.60
N GLU A 132 -0.45 -18.24 8.79
CA GLU A 132 0.53 -19.29 8.94
C GLU A 132 0.02 -20.63 8.39
N ARG A 133 -1.16 -21.07 8.82
CA ARG A 133 -1.76 -22.36 8.44
C ARG A 133 -2.00 -22.48 6.93
N GLU A 134 -2.44 -21.39 6.28
CA GLU A 134 -2.79 -21.38 4.87
C GLU A 134 -1.65 -20.89 3.98
N GLY A 135 -0.52 -20.47 4.56
CA GLY A 135 0.66 -20.04 3.83
C GLY A 135 0.41 -18.81 2.95
N LEU A 136 -0.43 -17.86 3.40
CA LEU A 136 -0.91 -16.76 2.56
C LEU A 136 0.21 -15.87 2.02
N ASN A 137 1.26 -15.64 2.82
CA ASN A 137 2.42 -14.87 2.36
C ASN A 137 3.11 -15.54 1.17
N ALA A 138 3.37 -16.86 1.27
CA ALA A 138 3.97 -17.63 0.19
C ALA A 138 3.07 -17.65 -1.06
N HIS A 139 1.75 -17.84 -0.86
CA HIS A 139 0.78 -17.80 -1.95
C HIS A 139 0.85 -16.48 -2.73
N VAL A 140 0.84 -15.34 -2.06
CA VAL A 140 0.96 -14.03 -2.72
C VAL A 140 2.30 -13.90 -3.43
N LYS A 141 3.40 -14.28 -2.78
CA LYS A 141 4.75 -14.18 -3.36
C LYS A 141 4.90 -14.99 -4.63
N GLU A 142 4.35 -16.20 -4.66
CA GLU A 142 4.38 -17.10 -5.81
C GLU A 142 3.51 -16.59 -6.97
N ASN A 143 2.35 -16.01 -6.68
CA ASN A 143 1.38 -15.57 -7.69
C ASN A 143 1.52 -14.10 -8.11
N ALA A 144 2.28 -13.28 -7.38
CA ALA A 144 2.48 -11.86 -7.70
C ALA A 144 3.01 -11.60 -9.13
N PRO A 145 3.96 -12.38 -9.67
CA PRO A 145 4.42 -12.21 -11.05
C PRO A 145 3.30 -12.44 -12.08
N ALA A 146 2.44 -13.43 -11.84
CA ALA A 146 1.31 -13.73 -12.71
C ALA A 146 0.25 -12.62 -12.67
N PHE A 147 -0.05 -12.10 -11.47
CA PHE A 147 -0.97 -10.97 -11.31
C PHE A 147 -0.46 -9.73 -12.04
N ARG A 148 0.81 -9.38 -11.83
CA ARG A 148 1.45 -8.28 -12.55
C ARG A 148 1.34 -8.45 -14.05
N HIS A 149 1.73 -9.60 -14.59
CA HIS A 149 1.69 -9.88 -16.04
C HIS A 149 0.26 -9.76 -16.59
N THR A 150 -0.74 -10.22 -15.83
CA THR A 150 -2.15 -10.11 -16.22
C THR A 150 -2.58 -8.65 -16.30
N LEU A 151 -2.21 -7.81 -15.32
CA LEU A 151 -2.54 -6.38 -15.34
C LEU A 151 -1.80 -5.62 -16.44
N GLU A 152 -0.54 -5.98 -16.73
CA GLU A 152 0.26 -5.35 -17.79
C GLU A 152 -0.36 -5.54 -19.19
N ARG A 153 -1.24 -6.52 -19.39
CA ARG A 153 -2.01 -6.64 -20.64
C ARG A 153 -2.87 -5.42 -20.93
N LEU A 154 -3.30 -4.68 -19.89
CA LEU A 154 -4.07 -3.44 -20.05
C LEU A 154 -3.25 -2.30 -20.66
N LEU A 155 -1.93 -2.41 -20.71
CA LEU A 155 -1.06 -1.42 -21.35
C LEU A 155 -1.28 -1.30 -22.87
N ASP A 156 -2.01 -2.21 -23.51
CA ASP A 156 -2.41 -2.07 -24.90
C ASP A 156 -3.53 -1.03 -25.10
N LEU A 157 -4.28 -0.70 -24.04
CA LEU A 157 -5.34 0.31 -24.08
C LEU A 157 -4.76 1.72 -24.16
N PRO A 158 -5.28 2.60 -25.04
CA PRO A 158 -4.78 3.96 -25.19
C PRO A 158 -4.79 4.80 -23.91
N ILE A 159 -5.80 4.60 -23.06
CA ILE A 159 -6.00 5.35 -21.80
C ILE A 159 -5.06 4.90 -20.67
N VAL A 160 -4.48 3.69 -20.74
CA VAL A 160 -3.62 3.16 -19.67
C VAL A 160 -2.18 3.58 -19.89
N GLY A 161 -1.67 4.50 -19.08
CA GLY A 161 -0.31 5.02 -19.15
C GLY A 161 0.71 4.17 -18.43
N ASP A 162 0.36 3.62 -17.25
CA ASP A 162 1.26 2.81 -16.43
C ASP A 162 0.51 1.78 -15.60
N VAL A 163 1.19 0.68 -15.29
CA VAL A 163 0.77 -0.36 -14.33
C VAL A 163 1.90 -0.58 -13.36
N ARG A 164 1.73 -0.15 -12.12
CA ARG A 164 2.78 -0.22 -11.09
C ARG A 164 2.28 -0.74 -9.77
N GLY A 165 3.15 -1.33 -8.99
CA GLY A 165 2.84 -1.89 -7.68
C GLY A 165 3.77 -3.02 -7.27
N ALA A 166 3.40 -3.73 -6.20
CA ALA A 166 4.09 -4.91 -5.70
C ALA A 166 3.10 -5.90 -5.09
N GLY A 167 3.42 -7.18 -5.16
CA GLY A 167 2.56 -8.24 -4.61
C GLY A 167 1.16 -8.21 -5.20
N TYR A 168 0.17 -7.99 -4.35
CA TYR A 168 -1.24 -7.78 -4.72
C TYR A 168 -1.71 -6.35 -4.44
N PHE A 169 -0.83 -5.37 -4.58
CA PHE A 169 -1.14 -3.96 -4.46
C PHE A 169 -0.67 -3.19 -5.69
N TYR A 170 -1.61 -2.82 -6.57
CA TYR A 170 -1.33 -2.20 -7.87
C TYR A 170 -2.15 -0.94 -8.12
N GLY A 171 -1.55 -0.01 -8.86
CA GLY A 171 -2.18 1.13 -9.47
C GLY A 171 -2.18 1.02 -10.99
N ILE A 172 -3.33 1.30 -11.61
CA ILE A 172 -3.48 1.44 -13.05
C ILE A 172 -3.65 2.93 -13.31
N GLU A 173 -2.60 3.58 -13.79
CA GLU A 173 -2.63 5.01 -14.10
C GLU A 173 -3.22 5.26 -15.47
N MET A 174 -4.14 6.19 -15.54
CA MET A 174 -4.74 6.63 -16.79
C MET A 174 -4.12 7.94 -17.26
N VAL A 175 -3.97 8.06 -18.57
CA VAL A 175 -3.44 9.25 -19.24
C VAL A 175 -4.30 9.61 -20.44
N LYS A 176 -4.27 10.88 -20.82
CA LYS A 176 -5.00 11.39 -21.98
C LYS A 176 -4.28 11.01 -23.29
N ASP A 177 -2.97 11.11 -23.30
CA ASP A 177 -2.11 10.72 -24.40
C ASP A 177 -0.82 10.06 -23.89
N LYS A 178 -0.59 8.82 -24.31
CA LYS A 178 0.60 8.03 -23.90
C LYS A 178 1.90 8.54 -24.53
N THR A 179 1.85 9.15 -25.70
CA THR A 179 3.02 9.60 -26.43
C THR A 179 3.59 10.88 -25.82
N THR A 180 2.71 11.82 -25.50
CA THR A 180 3.07 13.09 -24.88
C THR A 180 3.12 13.00 -23.35
N ARG A 181 2.52 11.94 -22.77
CA ARG A 181 2.27 11.78 -21.33
C ARG A 181 1.34 12.85 -20.78
N GLU A 182 0.44 13.35 -21.63
CA GLU A 182 -0.56 14.32 -21.21
C GLU A 182 -1.52 13.69 -20.21
N THR A 183 -1.70 14.37 -19.09
CA THR A 183 -2.64 13.97 -18.03
C THR A 183 -3.95 14.73 -18.18
N PHE A 184 -4.97 14.32 -17.47
CA PHE A 184 -6.27 14.98 -17.42
C PHE A 184 -6.19 16.27 -16.59
N ASP A 185 -6.91 17.30 -17.00
CA ASP A 185 -7.13 18.45 -16.13
C ASP A 185 -8.12 18.12 -14.99
N ALA A 186 -8.36 19.06 -14.09
CA ALA A 186 -9.19 18.81 -12.92
C ALA A 186 -10.65 18.49 -13.27
N GLU A 187 -11.21 19.14 -14.32
CA GLU A 187 -12.58 18.92 -14.76
C GLU A 187 -12.73 17.58 -15.49
N GLU A 188 -11.80 17.28 -16.36
CA GLU A 188 -11.71 15.98 -17.07
C GLU A 188 -11.53 14.82 -16.06
N SER A 189 -10.65 14.99 -15.07
CA SER A 189 -10.43 14.02 -13.99
C SER A 189 -11.71 13.76 -13.19
N GLU A 190 -12.42 14.82 -12.80
CA GLU A 190 -13.69 14.68 -12.05
C GLU A 190 -14.76 13.95 -12.87
N ARG A 191 -14.90 14.30 -14.15
CA ARG A 191 -15.86 13.62 -15.06
C ARG A 191 -15.51 12.16 -15.23
N LEU A 192 -14.23 11.85 -15.47
CA LEU A 192 -13.77 10.48 -15.70
C LEU A 192 -13.86 9.64 -14.43
N LEU A 193 -13.30 10.11 -13.33
CA LEU A 193 -13.13 9.30 -12.12
C LEU A 193 -14.42 9.13 -11.35
N ARG A 194 -15.06 10.23 -10.97
CA ARG A 194 -16.29 10.21 -10.17
C ARG A 194 -17.55 10.19 -11.01
N GLY A 195 -17.53 10.85 -12.16
CA GLY A 195 -18.66 10.87 -13.07
C GLY A 195 -18.91 9.53 -13.77
N PHE A 196 -17.87 8.77 -14.09
CA PHE A 196 -17.99 7.53 -14.82
C PHE A 196 -17.36 6.33 -14.10
N LEU A 197 -16.05 6.30 -13.90
CA LEU A 197 -15.30 5.08 -13.53
C LEU A 197 -15.75 4.48 -12.20
N SER A 198 -15.99 5.29 -11.16
CA SER A 198 -16.39 4.76 -9.84
C SER A 198 -17.65 3.93 -9.92
N LYS A 199 -18.66 4.40 -10.70
CA LYS A 199 -19.90 3.66 -10.89
C LYS A 199 -19.74 2.48 -11.85
N ALA A 200 -19.05 2.68 -12.97
CA ALA A 200 -18.86 1.65 -13.99
C ALA A 200 -18.09 0.42 -13.45
N LEU A 201 -17.05 0.66 -12.64
CA LEU A 201 -16.29 -0.41 -11.97
C LEU A 201 -17.19 -1.18 -10.98
N PHE A 202 -17.97 -0.45 -10.17
CA PHE A 202 -18.90 -1.09 -9.23
C PHE A 202 -19.96 -1.92 -9.96
N ASP A 203 -20.58 -1.40 -11.01
CA ASP A 203 -21.57 -2.10 -11.82
C ASP A 203 -20.98 -3.31 -12.55
N ALA A 204 -19.70 -3.25 -12.92
CA ALA A 204 -18.94 -4.37 -13.46
C ALA A 204 -18.55 -5.41 -12.38
N GLY A 205 -18.88 -5.18 -11.12
CA GLY A 205 -18.56 -6.08 -9.99
C GLY A 205 -17.15 -5.93 -9.44
N LEU A 206 -16.46 -4.80 -9.73
CA LEU A 206 -15.18 -4.45 -9.15
C LEU A 206 -15.36 -3.34 -8.12
N TYR A 207 -15.30 -3.70 -6.83
CA TYR A 207 -15.28 -2.72 -5.76
C TYR A 207 -13.85 -2.29 -5.48
N CYS A 208 -13.39 -1.29 -6.20
CA CYS A 208 -12.06 -0.73 -6.09
C CYS A 208 -12.08 0.80 -6.19
N ARG A 209 -10.97 1.43 -5.83
CA ARG A 209 -10.84 2.88 -5.84
C ARG A 209 -10.42 3.33 -7.24
N ALA A 210 -11.13 4.32 -7.80
CA ALA A 210 -10.87 4.88 -9.13
C ALA A 210 -10.15 6.24 -9.12
N ASP A 211 -9.92 6.80 -7.94
CA ASP A 211 -9.37 8.14 -7.74
C ASP A 211 -8.48 8.14 -6.50
N ASP A 212 -7.26 8.59 -6.62
CA ASP A 212 -6.40 8.85 -5.48
C ASP A 212 -6.14 10.36 -5.32
N ARG A 213 -7.09 11.03 -4.66
CA ARG A 213 -7.04 12.47 -4.36
C ARG A 213 -6.95 13.38 -5.59
N GLY A 214 -7.59 12.96 -6.69
CA GLY A 214 -7.56 13.66 -7.97
C GLY A 214 -6.63 13.05 -9.00
N ASP A 215 -5.74 12.14 -8.59
CA ASP A 215 -4.90 11.42 -9.53
C ASP A 215 -5.70 10.32 -10.23
N PRO A 216 -5.62 10.20 -11.56
CA PRO A 216 -6.39 9.24 -12.35
C PRO A 216 -5.79 7.82 -12.24
N VAL A 217 -5.92 7.20 -11.08
CA VAL A 217 -5.37 5.88 -10.78
C VAL A 217 -6.43 4.96 -10.19
N ILE A 218 -6.64 3.81 -10.82
CA ILE A 218 -7.43 2.72 -10.25
C ILE A 218 -6.51 1.91 -9.34
N GLN A 219 -6.85 1.83 -8.05
CA GLN A 219 -6.08 1.06 -7.07
C GLN A 219 -6.72 -0.31 -6.83
N LEU A 220 -5.90 -1.34 -6.91
CA LEU A 220 -6.28 -2.74 -6.71
C LEU A 220 -5.57 -3.32 -5.49
N ALA A 221 -6.36 -3.89 -4.59
CA ALA A 221 -5.88 -4.62 -3.42
C ALA A 221 -6.80 -5.83 -3.15
N PRO A 222 -6.82 -6.82 -4.06
CA PRO A 222 -7.74 -7.94 -3.99
C PRO A 222 -7.47 -8.84 -2.78
N PRO A 223 -8.38 -9.78 -2.44
CA PRO A 223 -8.14 -10.80 -1.42
C PRO A 223 -6.84 -11.57 -1.68
N LEU A 224 -6.12 -11.92 -0.61
CA LEU A 224 -4.84 -12.63 -0.73
C LEU A 224 -4.97 -14.06 -1.25
N THR A 225 -6.18 -14.62 -1.21
CA THR A 225 -6.49 -16.00 -1.59
C THR A 225 -6.76 -16.20 -3.08
N ILE A 226 -6.81 -15.13 -3.87
CA ILE A 226 -7.13 -15.24 -5.30
C ILE A 226 -5.95 -15.78 -6.11
N GLY A 227 -6.28 -16.32 -7.29
CA GLY A 227 -5.31 -16.89 -8.23
C GLY A 227 -5.60 -16.48 -9.67
N GLN A 228 -5.07 -17.23 -10.64
CA GLN A 228 -5.10 -16.85 -12.06
C GLN A 228 -6.51 -16.62 -12.62
N ALA A 229 -7.50 -17.41 -12.19
CA ALA A 229 -8.87 -17.26 -12.69
C ALA A 229 -9.46 -15.89 -12.30
N GLU A 230 -9.23 -15.44 -11.06
CA GLU A 230 -9.69 -14.14 -10.58
C GLU A 230 -8.85 -13.01 -11.18
N PHE A 231 -7.55 -13.22 -11.44
CA PHE A 231 -6.73 -12.24 -12.15
C PHE A 231 -7.26 -11.96 -13.54
N ASP A 232 -7.60 -13.01 -14.29
CA ASP A 232 -8.17 -12.89 -15.63
C ASP A 232 -9.57 -12.24 -15.60
N ASP A 233 -10.38 -12.52 -14.60
CA ASP A 233 -11.69 -11.88 -14.41
C ASP A 233 -11.54 -10.38 -14.10
N ILE A 234 -10.61 -10.01 -13.20
CA ILE A 234 -10.30 -8.61 -12.88
C ILE A 234 -9.85 -7.87 -14.14
N GLU A 235 -8.91 -8.42 -14.89
CA GLU A 235 -8.40 -7.81 -16.13
C GLU A 235 -9.51 -7.63 -17.18
N SER A 236 -10.32 -8.65 -17.40
CA SER A 236 -11.44 -8.62 -18.36
C SER A 236 -12.46 -7.51 -18.02
N ARG A 237 -12.82 -7.36 -16.75
CA ARG A 237 -13.74 -6.30 -16.29
C ARG A 237 -13.11 -4.92 -16.41
N LEU A 238 -11.85 -4.76 -16.00
CA LEU A 238 -11.09 -3.51 -16.16
C LEU A 238 -11.00 -3.13 -17.62
N ARG A 239 -10.66 -4.07 -18.50
CA ARG A 239 -10.58 -3.85 -19.96
C ARG A 239 -11.89 -3.34 -20.54
N SER A 240 -12.99 -3.95 -20.16
CA SER A 240 -14.32 -3.52 -20.61
C SER A 240 -14.62 -2.09 -20.19
N VAL A 241 -14.44 -1.78 -18.91
CA VAL A 241 -14.73 -0.44 -18.35
C VAL A 241 -13.77 0.61 -18.92
N LEU A 242 -12.48 0.32 -19.03
CA LEU A 242 -11.48 1.25 -19.54
C LEU A 242 -11.63 1.51 -21.05
N THR A 243 -12.14 0.53 -21.81
CA THR A 243 -12.49 0.73 -23.23
C THR A 243 -13.66 1.70 -23.37
N GLU A 244 -14.66 1.57 -22.51
CA GLU A 244 -15.81 2.50 -22.50
C GLU A 244 -15.39 3.90 -22.01
N ALA A 245 -14.46 3.99 -21.08
CA ALA A 245 -13.96 5.24 -20.53
C ALA A 245 -13.42 6.21 -21.60
N LEU A 246 -12.93 5.69 -22.73
CA LEU A 246 -12.48 6.50 -23.89
C LEU A 246 -13.59 7.37 -24.49
N ASN A 247 -14.86 7.04 -24.26
CA ASN A 247 -16.00 7.84 -24.72
C ASN A 247 -16.37 8.98 -23.76
N HIS A 248 -15.70 9.07 -22.59
CA HIS A 248 -15.98 10.04 -21.52
C HIS A 248 -14.86 11.05 -21.31
N ILE A 249 -13.86 11.03 -22.20
CA ILE A 249 -12.69 11.93 -22.19
C ILE A 249 -12.93 13.11 -23.12
#